data_da674b25ec24c38fbcf82d6011703c77
#
_entry.id   da674b25ec24c38fbcf82d6011703c77
#
_cell.length_a   1.000
_cell.length_b   1.000
_cell.length_c   1.000
_cell.angle_alpha   90.00
_cell.angle_beta   90.00
_cell.angle_gamma   90.00
#
_symmetry.space_group_name_H-M   'P 1'
#
loop_
_entity.id
_entity.type
_entity.pdbx_description
1 polymer ?
#
loop_
_entity_poly.entity_id
_entity_poly.type
_entity_poly.pdbx_seq_one_letter_code
_entity_poly.pdbx_strand_id
1 'polypeptide(L)'
;PRGAGISKLYRIPLYRFSESLRTDEYGKLFAKKPSKDSLKIDIRIETDGITDRWEQLDIKGNDQSYPHVFNVRGKTLLLFNNSPNPRERILTKAELSPFEPPKSAAIGDKGFSRLIMAGDKFFALMSGDVYEVKPAEGKADKIALSATFSKNLHDEFVQMFYENWATLAEHFYDVNYHGVDWKAMRDRYEQYLPLVRNRDN
;
A
#
# COMPACT_ATOMS: atom_id res chain seq x y z
N PRO A 1 -17.50 -4.44 -19.11
CA PRO A 1 -17.48 -3.94 -17.74
C PRO A 1 -16.72 -4.96 -16.89
N ARG A 2 -15.49 -4.62 -16.50
CA ARG A 2 -14.76 -5.43 -15.51
C ARG A 2 -15.50 -5.19 -14.19
N GLY A 3 -16.22 -6.21 -13.69
CA GLY A 3 -16.81 -6.15 -12.37
C GLY A 3 -15.69 -5.81 -11.38
N ALA A 4 -15.91 -4.81 -10.53
CA ALA A 4 -15.02 -4.50 -9.45
C ALA A 4 -14.94 -5.75 -8.57
N GLY A 5 -13.82 -6.47 -8.65
CA GLY A 5 -13.60 -7.65 -7.83
C GLY A 5 -13.61 -7.26 -6.36
N ILE A 6 -14.32 -8.01 -5.55
CA ILE A 6 -14.29 -7.86 -4.09
C ILE A 6 -12.94 -8.41 -3.63
N SER A 7 -12.11 -7.55 -3.03
CA SER A 7 -10.82 -7.95 -2.48
C SER A 7 -10.95 -8.27 -1.00
N LYS A 8 -10.31 -9.34 -0.56
CA LYS A 8 -10.23 -9.75 0.86
C LYS A 8 -8.79 -9.92 1.27
N LEU A 9 -8.50 -9.76 2.54
CA LEU A 9 -7.17 -9.95 3.09
C LEU A 9 -7.01 -11.39 3.57
N TYR A 10 -5.85 -11.95 3.25
CA TYR A 10 -5.46 -13.30 3.62
C TYR A 10 -4.11 -13.26 4.32
N ARG A 11 -3.87 -14.21 5.19
CA ARG A 11 -2.54 -14.54 5.69
C ARG A 11 -2.14 -15.93 5.18
N ILE A 12 -0.85 -16.11 4.98
CA ILE A 12 -0.29 -17.38 4.56
C ILE A 12 0.84 -17.74 5.53
N PRO A 13 0.70 -18.78 6.36
CA PRO A 13 1.79 -19.29 7.15
C PRO A 13 2.94 -19.76 6.26
N LEU A 14 4.17 -19.31 6.54
CA LEU A 14 5.35 -19.61 5.72
C LEU A 14 5.81 -21.06 5.85
N TYR A 15 5.41 -21.74 6.91
CA TYR A 15 5.69 -23.15 7.13
C TYR A 15 4.45 -23.84 7.70
N ARG A 16 4.39 -25.15 7.53
CA ARG A 16 3.31 -25.96 8.11
C ARG A 16 3.51 -26.03 9.61
N PHE A 17 2.47 -25.75 10.37
CA PHE A 17 2.41 -26.11 11.77
C PHE A 17 2.28 -27.64 11.89
N SER A 18 3.40 -28.33 11.84
CA SER A 18 3.44 -29.74 12.23
C SER A 18 3.90 -29.82 13.68
N GLU A 19 3.09 -29.40 14.62
CA GLU A 19 3.31 -29.83 15.99
C GLU A 19 2.88 -31.28 16.09
N SER A 20 3.85 -32.18 15.90
CA SER A 20 3.77 -33.42 16.64
C SER A 20 3.75 -33.04 18.12
N LEU A 21 2.68 -33.34 18.82
CA LEU A 21 2.61 -33.30 20.28
C LEU A 21 3.70 -34.24 20.82
N ARG A 22 4.93 -33.76 20.91
CA ARG A 22 6.03 -34.47 21.52
C ARG A 22 5.93 -34.18 23.00
N THR A 23 5.62 -35.22 23.76
CA THR A 23 5.58 -35.23 25.25
C THR A 23 6.92 -34.84 25.90
N ASP A 24 8.00 -34.79 25.13
CA ASP A 24 9.36 -34.45 25.56
C ASP A 24 9.65 -32.94 25.59
N GLU A 25 8.74 -32.09 25.16
CA GLU A 25 8.93 -30.63 25.22
C GLU A 25 8.55 -30.01 26.59
N TYR A 26 7.92 -30.74 27.47
CA TYR A 26 7.62 -30.26 28.82
C TYR A 26 8.86 -29.81 29.60
N GLY A 27 10.03 -30.41 29.34
CA GLY A 27 11.30 -29.98 29.92
C GLY A 27 11.76 -28.57 29.48
N LYS A 28 11.30 -28.11 28.32
CA LYS A 28 11.64 -26.77 27.80
C LYS A 28 10.82 -25.65 28.42
N LEU A 29 9.68 -25.96 29.06
CA LEU A 29 8.83 -24.96 29.72
C LEU A 29 9.55 -24.27 30.90
N PHE A 30 10.54 -24.94 31.50
CA PHE A 30 11.32 -24.40 32.61
C PHE A 30 12.72 -23.95 32.20
N ALA A 31 13.07 -24.04 30.91
CA ALA A 31 14.33 -23.53 30.41
C ALA A 31 14.34 -21.98 30.46
N LYS A 32 15.47 -21.40 30.92
CA LYS A 32 15.65 -19.96 30.89
C LYS A 32 15.46 -19.45 29.43
N LYS A 33 14.55 -18.49 29.23
CA LYS A 33 14.37 -17.86 27.91
C LYS A 33 15.71 -17.28 27.45
N PRO A 34 16.16 -17.56 26.22
CA PRO A 34 17.37 -16.95 25.69
C PRO A 34 17.21 -15.43 25.70
N SER A 35 18.32 -14.71 25.94
CA SER A 35 18.31 -13.26 25.92
C SER A 35 17.89 -12.76 24.52
N LYS A 36 17.17 -11.63 24.46
CA LYS A 36 16.63 -11.06 23.20
C LYS A 36 17.68 -10.83 22.10
N ASP A 37 18.94 -10.70 22.46
CA ASP A 37 20.04 -10.36 21.54
C ASP A 37 20.60 -11.55 20.73
N SER A 38 20.15 -12.78 21.01
CA SER A 38 20.69 -13.99 20.37
C SER A 38 19.74 -14.72 19.43
N LEU A 39 18.51 -14.21 19.23
CA LEU A 39 17.56 -14.82 18.32
C LEU A 39 17.86 -14.40 16.88
N LYS A 40 18.73 -15.16 16.19
CA LYS A 40 18.73 -15.14 14.72
C LYS A 40 17.39 -15.69 14.27
N ILE A 41 16.56 -14.82 13.69
CA ILE A 41 15.31 -15.25 13.05
C ILE A 41 15.70 -15.93 11.74
N ASP A 42 15.65 -17.25 11.72
CA ASP A 42 15.78 -18.03 10.50
C ASP A 42 14.40 -18.08 9.83
N ILE A 43 14.26 -17.36 8.70
CA ILE A 43 13.01 -17.36 7.95
C ILE A 43 13.04 -18.55 6.99
N ARG A 44 12.31 -19.60 7.33
CA ARG A 44 12.11 -20.77 6.49
C ARG A 44 10.78 -20.66 5.76
N ILE A 45 10.80 -20.81 4.44
CA ILE A 45 9.60 -20.83 3.60
C ILE A 45 9.45 -22.24 3.01
N GLU A 46 8.37 -22.91 3.35
CA GLU A 46 7.98 -24.17 2.75
C GLU A 46 7.03 -23.87 1.58
N THR A 47 7.52 -24.05 0.36
CA THR A 47 6.74 -23.76 -0.84
C THR A 47 5.73 -24.85 -1.17
N ASP A 48 5.99 -26.08 -0.75
CA ASP A 48 5.08 -27.21 -0.98
C ASP A 48 3.75 -26.99 -0.25
N GLY A 49 2.65 -27.04 -1.01
CA GLY A 49 1.29 -26.80 -0.50
C GLY A 49 1.07 -25.41 0.12
N ILE A 50 1.83 -24.39 -0.28
CA ILE A 50 1.68 -23.02 0.23
C ILE A 50 0.30 -22.44 -0.12
N THR A 51 -0.26 -22.81 -1.27
CA THR A 51 -1.59 -22.41 -1.71
C THR A 51 -2.72 -23.00 -0.86
N ASP A 52 -2.46 -24.10 -0.16
CA ASP A 52 -3.47 -24.76 0.68
C ASP A 52 -3.53 -24.17 2.09
N ARG A 53 -2.60 -23.26 2.40
CA ARG A 53 -2.46 -22.62 3.72
C ARG A 53 -3.05 -21.22 3.80
N TRP A 54 -3.85 -20.84 2.82
CA TRP A 54 -4.48 -19.53 2.83
C TRP A 54 -5.55 -19.45 3.91
N GLU A 55 -5.44 -18.44 4.75
CA GLU A 55 -6.44 -18.15 5.76
C GLU A 55 -7.00 -16.75 5.50
N GLN A 56 -8.27 -16.65 5.20
CA GLN A 56 -8.93 -15.36 5.09
C GLN A 56 -9.01 -14.73 6.48
N LEU A 57 -8.61 -13.47 6.60
CA LEU A 57 -8.79 -12.72 7.83
C LEU A 57 -10.27 -12.42 8.03
N ASP A 58 -10.80 -12.83 9.19
CA ASP A 58 -12.19 -12.55 9.56
C ASP A 58 -12.35 -11.07 9.97
N ILE A 59 -12.40 -10.21 8.95
CA ILE A 59 -12.59 -8.77 9.10
C ILE A 59 -13.83 -8.38 8.33
N LYS A 60 -14.77 -7.74 9.03
CA LYS A 60 -16.02 -7.26 8.42
C LYS A 60 -15.73 -6.18 7.37
N GLY A 61 -16.42 -6.24 6.24
CA GLY A 61 -16.33 -5.29 5.13
C GLY A 61 -16.46 -5.98 3.79
N ASN A 62 -16.81 -5.22 2.75
CA ASN A 62 -17.01 -5.78 1.41
C ASN A 62 -15.70 -5.84 0.61
N ASP A 63 -14.92 -4.77 0.62
CA ASP A 63 -13.66 -4.66 -0.11
C ASP A 63 -12.55 -4.19 0.81
N GLN A 64 -11.40 -4.87 0.78
CA GLN A 64 -10.24 -4.61 1.61
C GLN A 64 -9.03 -4.42 0.72
N SER A 65 -8.41 -3.25 0.77
CA SER A 65 -7.33 -2.88 -0.16
C SER A 65 -6.19 -2.12 0.53
N TYR A 66 -5.04 -2.10 -0.13
CA TYR A 66 -3.82 -1.40 0.32
C TYR A 66 -3.37 -1.79 1.74
N PRO A 67 -3.13 -3.08 2.02
CA PRO A 67 -2.66 -3.50 3.35
C PRO A 67 -1.23 -3.07 3.61
N HIS A 68 -1.01 -2.52 4.79
CA HIS A 68 0.30 -2.21 5.34
C HIS A 68 0.45 -2.91 6.69
N VAL A 69 1.51 -3.69 6.84
CA VAL A 69 1.80 -4.44 8.05
C VAL A 69 2.94 -3.78 8.81
N PHE A 70 2.73 -3.52 10.09
CA PHE A 70 3.73 -2.91 10.96
C PHE A 70 3.90 -3.74 12.22
N ASN A 71 5.11 -3.75 12.75
CA ASN A 71 5.38 -4.32 14.07
C ASN A 71 5.57 -3.19 15.06
N VAL A 72 4.61 -3.01 15.96
CA VAL A 72 4.60 -1.94 16.93
C VAL A 72 4.59 -2.51 18.32
N ARG A 73 5.67 -2.30 19.07
CA ARG A 73 5.83 -2.79 20.45
C ARG A 73 5.56 -4.30 20.61
N GLY A 74 6.02 -5.09 19.64
CA GLY A 74 5.84 -6.53 19.63
C GLY A 74 4.46 -7.05 19.23
N LYS A 75 3.57 -6.17 18.79
CA LYS A 75 2.27 -6.52 18.20
C LYS A 75 2.29 -6.28 16.71
N THR A 76 1.66 -7.16 15.96
CA THR A 76 1.46 -6.95 14.52
C THR A 76 0.20 -6.12 14.30
N LEU A 77 0.41 -4.92 13.72
CA LEU A 77 -0.65 -3.98 13.37
C LEU A 77 -0.80 -3.99 11.85
N LEU A 78 -2.01 -4.20 11.39
CA LEU A 78 -2.41 -4.08 9.99
C LEU A 78 -3.23 -2.80 9.82
N LEU A 79 -2.83 -1.94 8.87
CA LEU A 79 -3.58 -0.77 8.44
C LEU A 79 -3.95 -0.94 6.98
N PHE A 80 -5.22 -0.73 6.64
CA PHE A 80 -5.74 -0.96 5.30
C PHE A 80 -7.00 -0.13 5.05
N ASN A 81 -7.36 0.03 3.78
CA ASN A 81 -8.66 0.56 3.40
C ASN A 81 -9.71 -0.54 3.46
N ASN A 82 -10.78 -0.30 4.18
CA ASN A 82 -11.94 -1.17 4.25
C ASN A 82 -13.16 -0.44 3.68
N SER A 83 -13.93 -1.11 2.85
CA SER A 83 -15.17 -0.58 2.29
C SER A 83 -16.34 -1.32 2.91
N PRO A 84 -17.04 -0.76 3.90
CA PRO A 84 -18.23 -1.38 4.47
C PRO A 84 -19.35 -1.44 3.43
N ASN A 85 -19.37 -0.50 2.50
CA ASN A 85 -20.26 -0.49 1.33
C ASN A 85 -19.50 0.03 0.09
N PRO A 86 -20.02 -0.14 -1.16
CA PRO A 86 -19.30 0.19 -2.39
C PRO A 86 -18.91 1.67 -2.58
N ARG A 87 -19.50 2.57 -1.81
CA ARG A 87 -19.30 4.03 -1.93
C ARG A 87 -18.39 4.60 -0.86
N GLU A 88 -18.11 3.84 0.19
CA GLU A 88 -17.31 4.28 1.32
C GLU A 88 -15.99 3.52 1.39
N ARG A 89 -14.93 4.25 1.68
CA ARG A 89 -13.62 3.69 1.93
C ARG A 89 -13.09 4.32 3.21
N ILE A 90 -12.75 3.49 4.18
CA ILE A 90 -12.39 3.90 5.54
C ILE A 90 -11.05 3.27 5.91
N LEU A 91 -10.13 4.06 6.44
CA LEU A 91 -8.92 3.53 7.05
C LEU A 91 -9.31 2.67 8.26
N THR A 92 -8.90 1.43 8.24
CA THR A 92 -9.18 0.46 9.29
C THR A 92 -7.88 -0.12 9.83
N LYS A 93 -7.81 -0.29 11.14
CA LYS A 93 -6.76 -1.06 11.80
C LYS A 93 -7.24 -2.45 12.11
N ALA A 94 -6.33 -3.43 12.10
CA ALA A 94 -6.52 -4.72 12.72
C ALA A 94 -5.27 -5.11 13.51
N GLU A 95 -5.43 -5.52 14.75
CA GLU A 95 -4.38 -6.14 15.54
C GLU A 95 -4.42 -7.64 15.26
N LEU A 96 -3.28 -8.16 14.82
CA LEU A 96 -3.11 -9.58 14.54
C LEU A 96 -2.35 -10.24 15.70
N SER A 97 -2.97 -11.22 16.30
CA SER A 97 -2.33 -12.11 17.28
C SER A 97 -2.28 -13.52 16.73
N PRO A 98 -1.27 -14.32 17.08
CA PRO A 98 -1.27 -15.74 16.78
C PRO A 98 -2.51 -16.40 17.40
N PHE A 99 -3.21 -17.23 16.61
CA PHE A 99 -4.34 -18.05 17.06
C PHE A 99 -5.60 -17.29 17.54
N GLU A 100 -5.63 -15.96 17.42
CA GLU A 100 -6.82 -15.16 17.76
C GLU A 100 -7.42 -14.52 16.48
N PRO A 101 -8.74 -14.34 16.43
CA PRO A 101 -9.35 -13.55 15.37
C PRO A 101 -8.82 -12.12 15.36
N PRO A 102 -8.66 -11.50 14.19
CA PRO A 102 -8.22 -10.10 14.09
C PRO A 102 -9.17 -9.15 14.83
N LYS A 103 -8.61 -8.28 15.67
CA LYS A 103 -9.38 -7.20 16.32
C LYS A 103 -9.34 -5.96 15.45
N SER A 104 -10.40 -5.72 14.68
CA SER A 104 -10.46 -4.60 13.73
C SER A 104 -11.31 -3.45 14.24
N ALA A 105 -10.89 -2.21 13.91
CA ALA A 105 -11.62 -0.98 14.20
C ALA A 105 -11.33 0.09 13.13
N ALA A 106 -12.33 0.88 12.80
CA ALA A 106 -12.18 2.04 11.92
C ALA A 106 -11.32 3.13 12.57
N ILE A 107 -10.56 3.86 11.75
CA ILE A 107 -9.82 5.06 12.13
C ILE A 107 -10.38 6.23 11.32
N GLY A 108 -11.24 7.02 11.94
CA GLY A 108 -11.95 8.10 11.25
C GLY A 108 -12.99 7.58 10.24
N ASP A 109 -13.29 8.42 9.26
CA ASP A 109 -14.37 8.24 8.28
C ASP A 109 -13.87 8.21 6.82
N LYS A 110 -12.56 8.27 6.61
CA LYS A 110 -11.95 8.37 5.27
C LYS A 110 -10.95 7.26 5.02
N GLY A 111 -10.86 6.85 3.76
CA GLY A 111 -9.76 6.03 3.28
C GLY A 111 -8.53 6.84 2.91
N PHE A 112 -7.42 6.16 2.71
CA PHE A 112 -6.16 6.76 2.31
C PHE A 112 -5.78 6.36 0.88
N SER A 113 -5.05 7.22 0.21
CA SER A 113 -4.38 6.93 -1.06
C SER A 113 -2.92 6.51 -0.84
N ARG A 114 -2.29 7.00 0.22
CA ARG A 114 -0.93 6.67 0.61
C ARG A 114 -0.80 6.63 2.12
N LEU A 115 -0.05 5.65 2.63
CA LEU A 115 0.28 5.51 4.05
C LEU A 115 1.78 5.29 4.18
N ILE A 116 2.41 6.00 5.11
CA ILE A 116 3.83 5.86 5.43
C ILE A 116 4.03 5.85 6.95
N MET A 117 5.10 5.21 7.38
CA MET A 117 5.59 5.33 8.75
C MET A 117 6.91 6.12 8.73
N ALA A 118 7.01 7.14 9.56
CA ALA A 118 8.22 7.95 9.75
C ALA A 118 8.55 8.00 11.25
N GLY A 119 9.66 7.39 11.61
CA GLY A 119 9.98 7.12 13.02
C GLY A 119 8.95 6.18 13.64
N ASP A 120 8.29 6.62 14.69
CA ASP A 120 7.22 5.90 15.40
C ASP A 120 5.81 6.40 15.06
N LYS A 121 5.70 7.31 14.08
CA LYS A 121 4.45 7.95 13.68
C LYS A 121 3.98 7.46 12.31
N PHE A 122 2.66 7.41 12.15
CA PHE A 122 2.02 7.07 10.89
C PHE A 122 1.42 8.32 10.25
N PHE A 123 1.62 8.46 8.94
CA PHE A 123 1.05 9.54 8.15
C PHE A 123 0.28 8.97 6.97
N ALA A 124 -0.88 9.55 6.70
CA ALA A 124 -1.73 9.14 5.61
C ALA A 124 -2.15 10.33 4.75
N LEU A 125 -2.18 10.13 3.44
CA LEU A 125 -2.78 11.06 2.50
C LEU A 125 -4.25 10.66 2.30
N MET A 126 -5.17 11.50 2.75
CA MET A 126 -6.61 11.27 2.68
C MET A 126 -7.29 12.46 2.01
N SER A 127 -7.95 12.22 0.88
CA SER A 127 -8.66 13.28 0.12
C SER A 127 -7.81 14.53 -0.18
N GLY A 128 -6.52 14.34 -0.45
CA GLY A 128 -5.58 15.43 -0.75
C GLY A 128 -4.92 16.10 0.47
N ASP A 129 -5.34 15.77 1.67
CA ASP A 129 -4.77 16.29 2.91
C ASP A 129 -3.90 15.27 3.63
N VAL A 130 -2.90 15.73 4.37
CA VAL A 130 -2.04 14.89 5.20
C VAL A 130 -2.61 14.77 6.61
N TYR A 131 -2.65 13.55 7.12
CA TYR A 131 -3.10 13.24 8.47
C TYR A 131 -2.03 12.50 9.25
N GLU A 132 -1.87 12.82 10.52
CA GLU A 132 -1.18 11.96 11.48
C GLU A 132 -2.17 10.90 11.99
N VAL A 133 -1.86 9.64 11.74
CA VAL A 133 -2.71 8.51 12.14
C VAL A 133 -2.24 7.99 13.48
N LYS A 134 -3.15 7.88 14.44
CA LYS A 134 -2.92 7.38 15.79
C LYS A 134 -3.71 6.08 16.01
N PRO A 135 -3.18 4.91 15.60
CA PRO A 135 -3.94 3.67 15.63
C PRO A 135 -4.38 3.26 17.03
N ALA A 136 -3.58 3.58 18.06
CA ALA A 136 -3.93 3.27 19.45
C ALA A 136 -5.19 4.01 19.91
N GLU A 137 -5.33 5.29 19.49
CA GLU A 137 -6.47 6.14 19.83
C GLU A 137 -7.67 5.97 18.88
N GLY A 138 -7.47 5.30 17.76
CA GLY A 138 -8.49 5.19 16.70
C GLY A 138 -8.77 6.52 15.98
N LYS A 139 -7.76 7.41 15.88
CA LYS A 139 -7.90 8.75 15.33
C LYS A 139 -6.94 9.02 14.19
N ALA A 140 -7.34 9.94 13.32
CA ALA A 140 -6.50 10.55 12.30
C ALA A 140 -6.68 12.07 12.38
N ASP A 141 -5.61 12.77 12.76
CA ASP A 141 -5.63 14.21 12.94
C ASP A 141 -5.05 14.89 11.69
N LYS A 142 -5.82 15.80 11.09
CA LYS A 142 -5.36 16.57 9.93
C LYS A 142 -4.20 17.48 10.30
N ILE A 143 -3.13 17.41 9.53
CA ILE A 143 -2.00 18.31 9.65
C ILE A 143 -2.27 19.55 8.79
N ALA A 144 -2.31 20.71 9.41
CA ALA A 144 -2.43 21.97 8.69
C ALA A 144 -1.12 22.24 7.95
N LEU A 145 -1.15 22.13 6.63
CA LEU A 145 -0.03 22.47 5.77
C LEU A 145 -0.36 23.77 5.05
N SER A 146 0.53 24.75 5.18
CA SER A 146 0.50 25.95 4.36
C SER A 146 1.85 26.08 3.68
N ALA A 147 1.85 25.98 2.37
CA ALA A 147 3.05 26.14 1.55
C ALA A 147 2.71 26.96 0.32
N THR A 148 3.58 27.91 0.02
CA THR A 148 3.54 28.64 -1.24
C THR A 148 4.73 28.20 -2.08
N PHE A 149 4.47 27.82 -3.32
CA PHE A 149 5.52 27.53 -4.27
C PHE A 149 5.30 28.32 -5.55
N SER A 150 6.38 28.68 -6.21
CA SER A 150 6.36 29.29 -7.53
C SER A 150 6.88 28.27 -8.53
N LYS A 151 6.24 28.20 -9.68
CA LYS A 151 6.70 27.38 -10.79
C LYS A 151 6.65 28.18 -12.09
N ASN A 152 7.57 27.88 -12.98
CA ASN A 152 7.54 28.39 -14.33
C ASN A 152 6.62 27.49 -15.16
N LEU A 153 5.47 28.03 -15.57
CA LEU A 153 4.49 27.26 -16.35
C LEU A 153 5.03 26.87 -17.73
N HIS A 154 5.88 27.73 -18.31
CA HIS A 154 6.49 27.40 -19.61
C HIS A 154 7.38 26.15 -19.52
N ASP A 155 8.25 26.08 -18.52
CA ASP A 155 9.11 24.91 -18.31
C ASP A 155 8.28 23.66 -18.00
N GLU A 156 7.17 23.80 -17.25
CA GLU A 156 6.23 22.70 -16.99
C GLU A 156 5.61 22.18 -18.31
N PHE A 157 5.18 23.06 -19.20
CA PHE A 157 4.58 22.65 -20.48
C PHE A 157 5.59 21.96 -21.40
N VAL A 158 6.81 22.47 -21.44
CA VAL A 158 7.92 21.82 -22.18
C VAL A 158 8.16 20.41 -21.63
N GLN A 159 8.27 20.26 -20.32
CA GLN A 159 8.45 18.97 -19.68
C GLN A 159 7.27 18.03 -19.97
N MET A 160 6.02 18.49 -19.83
CA MET A 160 4.82 17.70 -20.11
C MET A 160 4.80 17.20 -21.55
N PHE A 161 5.23 18.02 -22.51
CA PHE A 161 5.32 17.62 -23.91
C PHE A 161 6.27 16.46 -24.09
N TYR A 162 7.50 16.55 -23.56
CA TYR A 162 8.50 15.50 -23.70
C TYR A 162 8.15 14.23 -22.93
N GLU A 163 7.55 14.35 -21.75
CA GLU A 163 7.08 13.18 -20.98
C GLU A 163 5.96 12.44 -21.73
N ASN A 164 4.99 13.15 -22.27
CA ASN A 164 3.93 12.53 -23.09
C ASN A 164 4.51 11.90 -24.35
N TRP A 165 5.46 12.58 -25.00
CA TRP A 165 6.16 12.07 -26.17
C TRP A 165 6.85 10.73 -25.86
N ALA A 166 7.65 10.68 -24.79
CA ALA A 166 8.38 9.50 -24.37
C ALA A 166 7.42 8.37 -23.97
N THR A 167 6.38 8.68 -23.21
CA THR A 167 5.37 7.70 -22.78
C THR A 167 4.68 7.04 -23.97
N LEU A 168 4.27 7.83 -24.97
CA LEU A 168 3.68 7.29 -26.19
C LEU A 168 4.70 6.46 -27.00
N ALA A 169 5.96 6.91 -27.07
CA ALA A 169 7.02 6.17 -27.76
C ALA A 169 7.26 4.80 -27.14
N GLU A 170 7.21 4.70 -25.81
CA GLU A 170 7.48 3.44 -25.08
C GLU A 170 6.28 2.48 -25.06
N HIS A 171 5.05 3.01 -25.05
CA HIS A 171 3.86 2.21 -24.80
C HIS A 171 2.94 2.05 -26.01
N PHE A 172 3.28 2.64 -27.15
CA PHE A 172 2.47 2.48 -28.34
C PHE A 172 2.57 1.03 -28.84
N TYR A 173 1.43 0.42 -29.13
CA TYR A 173 1.34 -1.01 -29.45
C TYR A 173 1.96 -1.39 -30.82
N ASP A 174 2.09 -0.44 -31.76
CA ASP A 174 2.71 -0.62 -33.06
C ASP A 174 4.08 0.07 -33.10
N VAL A 175 5.14 -0.70 -33.22
CA VAL A 175 6.51 -0.22 -33.28
C VAL A 175 6.80 0.72 -34.45
N ASN A 176 5.98 0.67 -35.50
CA ASN A 176 6.10 1.54 -36.67
C ASN A 176 5.12 2.72 -36.64
N TYR A 177 4.39 2.92 -35.54
CA TYR A 177 3.43 4.02 -35.35
C TYR A 177 2.47 4.17 -36.54
N HIS A 178 1.98 3.04 -37.10
CA HIS A 178 1.16 3.01 -38.33
C HIS A 178 1.80 3.71 -39.55
N GLY A 179 3.14 3.70 -39.63
CA GLY A 179 3.88 4.37 -40.71
C GLY A 179 4.08 5.86 -40.51
N VAL A 180 3.75 6.42 -39.35
CA VAL A 180 4.00 7.81 -39.00
C VAL A 180 5.45 7.98 -38.57
N ASP A 181 6.14 8.96 -39.18
CA ASP A 181 7.46 9.40 -38.69
C ASP A 181 7.29 10.12 -37.34
N TRP A 182 7.45 9.35 -36.28
CA TRP A 182 7.24 9.81 -34.92
C TRP A 182 8.19 10.94 -34.53
N LYS A 183 9.42 10.92 -35.02
CA LYS A 183 10.41 11.97 -34.80
C LYS A 183 10.03 13.26 -35.52
N ALA A 184 9.64 13.17 -36.79
CA ALA A 184 9.20 14.36 -37.57
C ALA A 184 7.94 14.97 -36.93
N MET A 185 7.04 14.19 -36.37
CA MET A 185 5.91 14.70 -35.62
C MET A 185 6.33 15.49 -34.38
N ARG A 186 7.31 15.00 -33.60
CA ARG A 186 7.84 15.77 -32.48
C ARG A 186 8.36 17.12 -32.94
N ASP A 187 9.27 17.12 -33.93
CA ASP A 187 9.94 18.31 -34.42
C ASP A 187 8.92 19.33 -34.96
N ARG A 188 7.80 18.84 -35.54
CA ARG A 188 6.68 19.66 -35.98
C ARG A 188 5.93 20.35 -34.85
N TYR A 189 5.66 19.66 -33.75
CA TYR A 189 4.86 20.21 -32.65
C TYR A 189 5.70 20.96 -31.62
N GLU A 190 6.98 20.63 -31.46
CA GLU A 190 7.91 21.28 -30.55
C GLU A 190 8.01 22.80 -30.78
N GLN A 191 7.94 23.23 -32.05
CA GLN A 191 7.99 24.66 -32.40
C GLN A 191 6.85 25.49 -31.83
N TYR A 192 5.74 24.86 -31.40
CA TYR A 192 4.60 25.56 -30.83
C TYR A 192 4.72 25.72 -29.29
N LEU A 193 5.64 25.04 -28.64
CA LEU A 193 5.82 25.11 -27.18
C LEU A 193 5.98 26.56 -26.66
N PRO A 194 6.71 27.47 -27.33
CA PRO A 194 6.81 28.86 -26.88
C PRO A 194 5.49 29.62 -26.88
N LEU A 195 4.49 29.12 -27.60
CA LEU A 195 3.18 29.74 -27.72
C LEU A 195 2.18 29.24 -26.70
N VAL A 196 2.47 28.12 -26.02
CA VAL A 196 1.59 27.50 -25.01
C VAL A 196 1.59 28.36 -23.75
N ARG A 197 0.41 28.85 -23.35
CA ARG A 197 0.25 29.71 -22.17
C ARG A 197 -0.65 29.17 -21.10
N ASN A 198 -1.48 28.20 -21.43
CA ASN A 198 -2.39 27.52 -20.50
C ASN A 198 -2.52 26.03 -20.88
N ARG A 199 -3.26 25.27 -20.08
CA ARG A 199 -3.43 23.81 -20.29
C ARG A 199 -4.42 23.45 -21.39
N ASP A 200 -5.15 24.43 -21.92
CA ASP A 200 -6.20 24.23 -22.94
C ASP A 200 -5.70 24.54 -24.35
N ASN A 201 -4.42 24.93 -24.48
CA ASN A 201 -3.80 25.27 -25.78
C ASN A 201 -3.17 24.05 -26.44
#